data_0998aebaba98611bd55e8cf20538af9e
#
_entry.id   0998aebaba98611bd55e8cf20538af9e
#
_cell.length_a   1.000
_cell.length_b   1.000
_cell.length_c   1.000
_cell.angle_alpha   90.00
_cell.angle_beta   90.00
_cell.angle_gamma   90.00
#
_symmetry.space_group_name_H-M   'P 1'
#
loop_
_entity.id
_entity.type
_entity.pdbx_description
1 polymer ?
#
loop_
_entity_poly.entity_id
_entity_poly.type
_entity_poly.pdbx_seq_one_letter_code
_entity_poly.pdbx_strand_id
1 'polypeptide(L)'
;MSIATGGSFAKIGQFQLIAYLFPEMGVLALGMMLAMVSGGIDLTVIAVADLAGILSCLLMKAIMPADASMPVQILVMLVTLAFALLIGAVCGLFTGTLIARVGVPAMVATLGASDIILGIAVGITNGSSIKELP
;
A
#
# COMPACT_ATOMS: atom_id res chain seq x y z
N MET A 1 -23.32 -7.24 19.77
CA MET A 1 -23.00 -7.76 18.43
C MET A 1 -22.64 -9.25 18.40
N SER A 2 -21.93 -9.78 19.39
CA SER A 2 -21.57 -11.21 19.46
C SER A 2 -22.78 -12.16 19.52
N ILE A 3 -23.89 -11.73 20.17
CA ILE A 3 -25.11 -12.53 20.35
C ILE A 3 -25.91 -12.63 19.03
N ALA A 4 -25.90 -11.58 18.21
CA ALA A 4 -26.66 -11.55 16.95
C ALA A 4 -25.97 -12.35 15.81
N THR A 5 -24.70 -12.70 15.95
CA THR A 5 -23.89 -13.44 14.94
C THR A 5 -23.56 -14.86 15.38
N GLY A 6 -24.24 -15.40 16.39
CA GLY A 6 -24.02 -16.78 16.87
C GLY A 6 -22.59 -17.08 17.33
N GLY A 7 -21.88 -16.09 17.89
CA GLY A 7 -20.51 -16.27 18.39
C GLY A 7 -19.41 -16.23 17.32
N SER A 8 -19.75 -15.98 16.06
CA SER A 8 -18.79 -15.95 14.94
C SER A 8 -17.68 -14.89 15.12
N PHE A 9 -17.96 -13.80 15.83
CA PHE A 9 -16.99 -12.75 16.13
C PHE A 9 -15.93 -13.15 17.18
N ALA A 10 -16.20 -14.16 17.99
CA ALA A 10 -15.27 -14.61 19.05
C ALA A 10 -14.39 -15.80 18.65
N LYS A 11 -14.34 -16.14 17.37
CA LYS A 11 -13.46 -17.21 16.88
C LYS A 11 -12.00 -16.75 16.88
N ILE A 12 -11.10 -17.62 17.31
CA ILE A 12 -9.64 -17.37 17.33
C ILE A 12 -9.13 -16.86 15.96
N GLY A 13 -9.67 -17.36 14.84
CA GLY A 13 -9.33 -16.90 13.49
C GLY A 13 -9.63 -15.44 13.22
N GLN A 14 -10.65 -14.85 13.86
CA GLN A 14 -10.94 -13.41 13.74
C GLN A 14 -9.90 -12.56 14.46
N PHE A 15 -9.43 -13.01 15.63
CA PHE A 15 -8.36 -12.34 16.35
C PHE A 15 -7.04 -12.41 15.61
N GLN A 16 -6.75 -13.54 14.97
CA GLN A 16 -5.57 -13.70 14.11
C GLN A 16 -5.62 -12.76 12.91
N LEU A 17 -6.77 -12.65 12.24
CA LEU A 17 -6.98 -11.74 11.12
C LEU A 17 -6.80 -10.27 11.55
N ILE A 18 -7.38 -9.87 12.68
CA ILE A 18 -7.21 -8.52 13.22
C ILE A 18 -5.73 -8.25 13.53
N ALA A 19 -5.04 -9.18 14.19
CA ALA A 19 -3.62 -9.05 14.50
C ALA A 19 -2.74 -8.94 13.25
N TYR A 20 -3.14 -9.57 12.15
CA TYR A 20 -2.45 -9.49 10.87
C TYR A 20 -2.67 -8.13 10.17
N LEU A 21 -3.90 -7.62 10.19
CA LEU A 21 -4.25 -6.35 9.53
C LEU A 21 -3.86 -5.11 10.34
N PHE A 22 -3.72 -5.25 11.66
CA PHE A 22 -3.45 -4.12 12.56
C PHE A 22 -2.14 -3.36 12.25
N PRO A 23 -0.99 -4.04 12.01
CA PRO A 23 0.25 -3.36 11.66
C PRO A 23 0.15 -2.57 10.34
N GLU A 24 -0.52 -3.10 9.33
CA GLU A 24 -0.75 -2.43 8.06
C GLU A 24 -1.53 -1.12 8.25
N MET A 25 -2.66 -1.19 8.92
CA MET A 25 -3.47 -0.01 9.24
C MET A 25 -2.70 0.99 10.12
N GLY A 26 -1.87 0.50 11.04
CA GLY A 26 -1.04 1.34 11.89
C GLY A 26 -0.01 2.15 11.11
N VAL A 27 0.68 1.53 10.15
CA VAL A 27 1.66 2.23 9.30
C VAL A 27 0.98 3.26 8.41
N LEU A 28 -0.16 2.92 7.79
CA LEU A 28 -0.94 3.86 6.98
C LEU A 28 -1.44 5.05 7.81
N ALA A 29 -1.90 4.81 9.05
CA ALA A 29 -2.34 5.84 9.96
C ALA A 29 -1.20 6.78 10.37
N LEU A 30 0.02 6.28 10.59
CA LEU A 30 1.20 7.10 10.85
C LEU A 30 1.55 7.99 9.64
N GLY A 31 1.47 7.45 8.42
CA GLY A 31 1.66 8.24 7.21
C GLY A 31 0.64 9.38 7.10
N MET A 32 -0.63 9.09 7.34
CA MET A 32 -1.70 10.10 7.36
C MET A 32 -1.50 11.14 8.47
N MET A 33 -1.06 10.72 9.65
CA MET A 33 -0.76 11.64 10.77
C MET A 33 0.32 12.66 10.38
N LEU A 34 1.39 12.23 9.71
CA LEU A 34 2.46 13.14 9.26
C LEU A 34 1.94 14.18 8.27
N ALA A 35 1.07 13.76 7.35
CA ALA A 35 0.42 14.68 6.41
C ALA A 35 -0.48 15.70 7.13
N MET A 36 -1.27 15.28 8.11
CA MET A 36 -2.12 16.17 8.91
C MET A 36 -1.31 17.18 9.74
N VAL A 37 -0.20 16.75 10.32
CA VAL A 37 0.70 17.64 11.09
C VAL A 37 1.32 18.70 10.18
N SER A 38 1.58 18.39 8.91
CA SER A 38 2.08 19.37 7.94
C SER A 38 1.00 20.35 7.42
N GLY A 39 -0.25 20.21 7.87
CA GLY A 39 -1.36 21.11 7.54
C GLY A 39 -2.16 20.71 6.31
N GLY A 40 -2.00 19.49 5.81
CA GLY A 40 -2.74 18.95 4.68
C GLY A 40 -3.42 17.60 5.01
N ILE A 41 -4.34 17.17 4.16
CA ILE A 41 -4.90 15.82 4.17
C ILE A 41 -4.35 15.12 2.94
N ASP A 42 -3.65 13.98 3.16
CA ASP A 42 -3.12 13.17 2.07
C ASP A 42 -4.05 11.98 1.81
N LEU A 43 -4.81 12.07 0.74
CA LEU A 43 -5.73 11.01 0.31
C LEU A 43 -5.03 9.97 -0.60
N THR A 44 -3.75 10.16 -0.94
CA THR A 44 -3.03 9.23 -1.82
C THR A 44 -2.47 8.01 -1.08
N VAL A 45 -2.39 8.04 0.24
CA VAL A 45 -1.70 7.02 1.07
C VAL A 45 -2.14 5.60 0.70
N ILE A 46 -3.45 5.36 0.57
CA ILE A 46 -3.99 4.03 0.23
C ILE A 46 -3.67 3.67 -1.23
N ALA A 47 -3.93 4.58 -2.17
CA ALA A 47 -3.69 4.33 -3.60
C ALA A 47 -2.20 4.07 -3.90
N VAL A 48 -1.31 4.79 -3.22
CA VAL A 48 0.15 4.59 -3.33
C VAL A 48 0.57 3.25 -2.73
N ALA A 49 0.00 2.87 -1.59
CA ALA A 49 0.25 1.57 -0.98
C ALA A 49 -0.18 0.42 -1.90
N ASP A 50 -1.38 0.52 -2.49
CA ASP A 50 -1.90 -0.47 -3.44
C ASP A 50 -0.99 -0.58 -4.68
N LEU A 51 -0.64 0.54 -5.32
CA LEU A 51 0.22 0.54 -6.49
C LEU A 51 1.62 -0.02 -6.17
N ALA A 52 2.22 0.42 -5.06
CA ALA A 52 3.51 -0.06 -4.62
C ALA A 52 3.48 -1.57 -4.31
N GLY A 53 2.42 -2.05 -3.66
CA GLY A 53 2.20 -3.46 -3.39
C GLY A 53 2.06 -4.28 -4.67
N ILE A 54 1.23 -3.87 -5.61
CA ILE A 54 1.02 -4.52 -6.92
C ILE A 54 2.35 -4.63 -7.68
N LEU A 55 3.07 -3.52 -7.84
CA LEU A 55 4.33 -3.51 -8.59
C LEU A 55 5.42 -4.33 -7.90
N SER A 56 5.48 -4.30 -6.57
CA SER A 56 6.41 -5.12 -5.80
C SER A 56 6.10 -6.61 -5.90
N CYS A 57 4.82 -6.99 -5.88
CA CYS A 57 4.39 -8.37 -6.10
C CYS A 57 4.75 -8.86 -7.52
N LEU A 58 4.56 -8.03 -8.54
CA LEU A 58 4.92 -8.37 -9.92
C LEU A 58 6.44 -8.50 -10.07
N LEU A 59 7.21 -7.58 -9.48
CA LEU A 59 8.66 -7.66 -9.46
C LEU A 59 9.14 -8.93 -8.74
N MET A 60 8.58 -9.23 -7.58
CA MET A 60 8.91 -10.44 -6.82
C MET A 60 8.67 -11.70 -7.65
N LYS A 61 7.52 -11.81 -8.33
CA LYS A 61 7.23 -12.93 -9.24
C LYS A 61 8.22 -13.04 -10.40
N ALA A 62 8.71 -11.91 -10.90
CA ALA A 62 9.63 -11.89 -12.02
C ALA A 62 11.06 -12.31 -11.64
N ILE A 63 11.50 -12.04 -10.41
CA ILE A 63 12.90 -12.26 -10.00
C ILE A 63 13.08 -13.41 -9.03
N MET A 64 12.00 -13.97 -8.44
CA MET A 64 12.10 -15.10 -7.49
C MET A 64 12.27 -16.41 -8.25
N PRO A 65 13.41 -17.12 -8.06
CA PRO A 65 13.58 -18.47 -8.62
C PRO A 65 12.67 -19.47 -7.90
N ALA A 66 12.21 -20.51 -8.60
CA ALA A 66 11.34 -21.54 -8.02
C ALA A 66 11.99 -22.32 -6.86
N ASP A 67 13.32 -22.50 -6.92
CA ASP A 67 14.12 -23.22 -5.91
C ASP A 67 15.06 -22.27 -5.15
N ALA A 68 14.57 -21.07 -4.78
CA ALA A 68 15.38 -20.07 -4.11
C ALA A 68 15.82 -20.54 -2.71
N SER A 69 17.12 -20.47 -2.45
CA SER A 69 17.65 -20.66 -1.10
C SER A 69 17.23 -19.53 -0.17
N MET A 70 17.20 -19.78 1.16
CA MET A 70 16.81 -18.74 2.16
C MET A 70 17.53 -17.40 1.98
N PRO A 71 18.86 -17.32 1.74
CA PRO A 71 19.53 -16.05 1.52
C PRO A 71 19.01 -15.29 0.28
N VAL A 72 18.69 -16.00 -0.79
CA VAL A 72 18.14 -15.41 -2.03
C VAL A 72 16.74 -14.88 -1.78
N GLN A 73 15.90 -15.61 -1.05
CA GLN A 73 14.56 -15.14 -0.68
C GLN A 73 14.62 -13.81 0.10
N ILE A 74 15.50 -13.74 1.11
CA ILE A 74 15.70 -12.52 1.91
C ILE A 74 16.18 -11.36 1.02
N LEU A 75 17.13 -11.62 0.12
CA LEU A 75 17.62 -10.59 -0.79
C LEU A 75 16.50 -10.06 -1.70
N VAL A 76 15.69 -10.95 -2.28
CA VAL A 76 14.56 -10.57 -3.13
C VAL A 76 13.53 -9.77 -2.34
N MET A 77 13.22 -10.16 -1.11
CA MET A 77 12.32 -9.40 -0.23
C MET A 77 12.86 -7.99 0.06
N LEU A 78 14.15 -7.84 0.32
CA LEU A 78 14.76 -6.52 0.55
C LEU A 78 14.74 -5.65 -0.71
N VAL A 79 14.99 -6.25 -1.88
CA VAL A 79 14.93 -5.54 -3.16
C VAL A 79 13.50 -5.07 -3.46
N THR A 80 12.50 -5.92 -3.28
CA THR A 80 11.10 -5.56 -3.50
C THR A 80 10.60 -4.51 -2.49
N LEU A 81 11.06 -4.57 -1.25
CA LEU A 81 10.77 -3.54 -0.24
C LEU A 81 11.39 -2.19 -0.62
N ALA A 82 12.66 -2.18 -1.04
CA ALA A 82 13.32 -0.96 -1.51
C ALA A 82 12.61 -0.37 -2.74
N PHE A 83 12.13 -1.23 -3.64
CA PHE A 83 11.35 -0.83 -4.81
C PHE A 83 10.00 -0.22 -4.42
N ALA A 84 9.28 -0.79 -3.45
CA ALA A 84 8.04 -0.22 -2.92
C ALA A 84 8.26 1.18 -2.32
N LEU A 85 9.33 1.35 -1.55
CA LEU A 85 9.70 2.65 -0.98
C LEU A 85 10.02 3.69 -2.06
N LEU A 86 10.69 3.28 -3.12
CA LEU A 86 11.01 4.15 -4.26
C LEU A 86 9.73 4.61 -4.98
N ILE A 87 8.77 3.72 -5.21
CA ILE A 87 7.47 4.07 -5.79
C ILE A 87 6.74 5.07 -4.90
N GLY A 88 6.69 4.82 -3.59
CA GLY A 88 6.10 5.74 -2.62
C GLY A 88 6.76 7.12 -2.65
N ALA A 89 8.09 7.16 -2.70
CA ALA A 89 8.84 8.41 -2.79
C ALA A 89 8.55 9.19 -4.08
N VAL A 90 8.48 8.51 -5.23
CA VAL A 90 8.15 9.15 -6.52
C VAL A 90 6.74 9.72 -6.51
N CYS A 91 5.74 8.95 -6.06
CA CYS A 91 4.36 9.40 -5.96
C CYS A 91 4.23 10.57 -4.98
N GLY A 92 4.86 10.48 -3.81
CA GLY A 92 4.87 11.55 -2.80
C GLY A 92 5.57 12.82 -3.30
N LEU A 93 6.67 12.69 -4.03
CA LEU A 93 7.36 13.82 -4.64
C LEU A 93 6.49 14.51 -5.70
N PHE A 94 5.79 13.74 -6.51
CA PHE A 94 4.84 14.26 -7.51
C PHE A 94 3.72 15.05 -6.83
N THR A 95 3.03 14.46 -5.86
CA THR A 95 1.92 15.10 -5.14
C THR A 95 2.42 16.31 -4.33
N GLY A 96 3.55 16.18 -3.65
CA GLY A 96 4.17 17.25 -2.87
C GLY A 96 4.58 18.44 -3.73
N THR A 97 5.07 18.23 -4.95
CA THR A 97 5.40 19.32 -5.87
C THR A 97 4.16 20.06 -6.37
N LEU A 98 3.05 19.38 -6.61
CA LEU A 98 1.78 20.00 -6.96
C LEU A 98 1.28 20.94 -5.84
N ILE A 99 1.40 20.50 -4.60
CA ILE A 99 0.97 21.29 -3.45
C ILE A 99 1.93 22.45 -3.20
N ALA A 100 3.23 22.19 -3.12
CA ALA A 100 4.22 23.17 -2.67
C ALA A 100 4.62 24.17 -3.73
N ARG A 101 4.67 23.79 -5.02
CA ARG A 101 5.14 24.66 -6.11
C ARG A 101 4.02 25.23 -6.95
N VAL A 102 3.01 24.43 -7.25
CA VAL A 102 1.87 24.88 -8.06
C VAL A 102 0.82 25.59 -7.19
N GLY A 103 0.81 25.32 -5.88
CA GLY A 103 -0.11 25.97 -4.94
C GLY A 103 -1.51 25.35 -4.95
N VAL A 104 -1.67 24.12 -5.45
CA VAL A 104 -2.95 23.41 -5.44
C VAL A 104 -3.32 23.05 -4.00
N PRO A 105 -4.56 23.29 -3.55
CA PRO A 105 -5.00 22.84 -2.23
C PRO A 105 -4.73 21.34 -2.03
N ALA A 106 -4.16 20.97 -0.88
CA ALA A 106 -3.68 19.61 -0.61
C ALA A 106 -4.76 18.55 -0.88
N MET A 107 -5.99 18.80 -0.43
CA MET A 107 -7.12 17.89 -0.60
C MET A 107 -7.46 17.63 -2.08
N VAL A 108 -7.40 18.65 -2.92
CA VAL A 108 -7.69 18.53 -4.35
C VAL A 108 -6.55 17.82 -5.07
N ALA A 109 -5.31 18.19 -4.76
CA ALA A 109 -4.11 17.59 -5.36
C ALA A 109 -4.02 16.08 -5.02
N THR A 110 -4.24 15.73 -3.75
CA THR A 110 -4.15 14.35 -3.29
C THR A 110 -5.31 13.49 -3.79
N LEU A 111 -6.52 14.03 -3.87
CA LEU A 111 -7.67 13.32 -4.44
C LEU A 111 -7.43 12.99 -5.93
N GLY A 112 -7.06 14.00 -6.73
CA GLY A 112 -6.79 13.77 -8.15
C GLY A 112 -5.61 12.83 -8.39
N ALA A 113 -4.53 12.95 -7.60
CA ALA A 113 -3.41 12.03 -7.66
C ALA A 113 -3.81 10.59 -7.27
N SER A 114 -4.65 10.44 -6.23
CA SER A 114 -5.18 9.14 -5.81
C SER A 114 -5.94 8.44 -6.94
N ASP A 115 -6.83 9.16 -7.63
CA ASP A 115 -7.61 8.60 -8.74
C ASP A 115 -6.72 8.16 -9.91
N ILE A 116 -5.69 8.95 -10.24
CA ILE A 116 -4.71 8.61 -11.28
C ILE A 116 -3.94 7.34 -10.89
N ILE A 117 -3.41 7.30 -9.66
CA ILE A 117 -2.61 6.18 -9.15
C ILE A 117 -3.44 4.90 -9.11
N LEU A 118 -4.68 5.00 -8.62
CA LEU A 118 -5.61 3.88 -8.59
C LEU A 118 -5.97 3.40 -9.99
N GLY A 119 -6.20 4.33 -10.93
CA GLY A 119 -6.44 4.00 -12.34
C GLY A 119 -5.27 3.23 -12.96
N ILE A 120 -4.03 3.62 -12.66
CA ILE A 120 -2.81 2.90 -13.09
C ILE A 120 -2.78 1.50 -12.47
N ALA A 121 -3.03 1.38 -11.17
CA ALA A 121 -3.03 0.10 -10.45
C ALA A 121 -4.07 -0.88 -11.04
N VAL A 122 -5.29 -0.41 -11.28
CA VAL A 122 -6.36 -1.19 -11.90
C VAL A 122 -6.03 -1.54 -13.35
N GLY A 123 -5.43 -0.61 -14.11
CA GLY A 123 -5.00 -0.84 -15.49
C GLY A 123 -3.94 -1.95 -15.61
N ILE A 124 -2.97 -1.99 -14.68
CA ILE A 124 -1.92 -3.02 -14.66
C ILE A 124 -2.50 -4.41 -14.33
N THR A 125 -3.45 -4.47 -13.39
CA THR A 125 -4.03 -5.73 -12.91
C THR A 125 -5.26 -6.18 -13.69
N ASN A 126 -5.78 -5.36 -14.61
CA ASN A 126 -7.11 -5.53 -15.25
C ASN A 126 -8.22 -5.76 -14.19
N GLY A 127 -8.10 -5.12 -13.03
CA GLY A 127 -9.03 -5.27 -11.91
C GLY A 127 -9.01 -6.63 -11.23
N SER A 128 -8.00 -7.46 -11.50
CA SER A 128 -7.87 -8.80 -10.91
C SER A 128 -6.92 -8.77 -9.71
N SER A 129 -7.21 -9.59 -8.70
CA SER A 129 -6.27 -9.78 -7.58
C SER A 129 -5.05 -10.59 -8.02
N ILE A 130 -3.87 -10.19 -7.57
CA ILE A 130 -2.64 -10.97 -7.77
C ILE A 130 -2.71 -12.19 -6.86
N LYS A 131 -2.80 -13.37 -7.47
CA LYS A 131 -2.81 -14.66 -6.76
C LYS A 131 -1.44 -15.32 -6.91
N GLU A 132 -1.16 -16.28 -6.00
CA GLU A 132 0.06 -17.12 -6.05
C GLU A 132 1.35 -16.31 -5.97
N LEU A 133 1.61 -15.76 -4.79
CA LEU A 133 2.95 -15.28 -4.44
C LEU A 133 3.85 -16.49 -4.16
N PRO A 134 5.09 -16.49 -4.61
CA PRO A 134 6.05 -17.56 -4.37
C PRO A 134 6.40 -17.71 -2.90
#